data_2c32eeaa1c7d9b671c6d7175afb6449c
#
_entry.id   2c32eeaa1c7d9b671c6d7175afb6449c
#
_cell.length_a   1.000
_cell.length_b   1.000
_cell.length_c   1.000
_cell.angle_alpha   90.00
_cell.angle_beta   90.00
_cell.angle_gamma   90.00
#
_symmetry.space_group_name_H-M   'P 1'
#
loop_
_entity.id
_entity.type
_entity.pdbx_description
1 polymer ?
#
loop_
_entity_poly.entity_id
_entity_poly.type
_entity_poly.pdbx_seq_one_letter_code
_entity_poly.pdbx_strand_id
1 'polypeptide(L)'
;MQKTVSSGILLTSFAYFMFSLQDATVKWLVAALPVWQILFVRSLTIFALCLAFGGRPLVQSARRSPVLKPLFLRNLLLLAAWLSYYTAARDLGLAELTTLYYASPVVMTILSVPILGEKVPGYRWFAVVIGFVGVVIACGVAAKGVQLSLPVYLALQAAIFWAVATVLLRKTALHERTQVQVTISSFFFLLFTAFALPFVWQPVALLDLALMAGTGVIAGIGQFAMFEGMRRAPVSVLAPFEYSSLVWAFALGYL
;
A
#
# COMPACT_ATOMS: atom_id res chain seq x y z
N MET A 1 2.66 -11.00 24.93
CA MET A 1 2.90 -9.75 24.17
C MET A 1 4.03 -9.89 23.15
N GLN A 2 5.24 -10.31 23.50
CA GLN A 2 6.39 -10.36 22.59
C GLN A 2 6.17 -11.24 21.35
N LYS A 3 5.62 -12.46 21.51
CA LYS A 3 5.29 -13.35 20.37
C LYS A 3 4.27 -12.74 19.38
N THR A 4 3.35 -11.92 19.86
CA THR A 4 2.34 -11.26 19.03
C THR A 4 2.95 -10.17 18.18
N VAL A 5 3.87 -9.37 18.74
CA VAL A 5 4.59 -8.32 18.03
C VAL A 5 5.49 -8.92 16.94
N SER A 6 6.26 -9.97 17.25
CA SER A 6 7.12 -10.66 16.28
C SER A 6 6.30 -11.21 15.10
N SER A 7 5.13 -11.80 15.37
CA SER A 7 4.24 -12.26 14.28
C SER A 7 3.68 -11.10 13.46
N GLY A 8 3.45 -9.93 14.08
CA GLY A 8 3.05 -8.71 13.37
C GLY A 8 4.13 -8.22 12.41
N ILE A 9 5.39 -8.22 12.85
CA ILE A 9 6.56 -7.87 12.04
C ILE A 9 6.69 -8.82 10.84
N LEU A 10 6.64 -10.13 11.08
CA LEU A 10 6.76 -11.14 10.01
C LEU A 10 5.66 -11.00 8.96
N LEU A 11 4.40 -10.81 9.38
CA LEU A 11 3.27 -10.62 8.48
C LEU A 11 3.40 -9.34 7.66
N THR A 12 3.85 -8.25 8.27
CA THR A 12 4.03 -6.97 7.57
C THR A 12 5.20 -7.03 6.59
N SER A 13 6.32 -7.64 6.97
CA SER A 13 7.46 -7.87 6.05
C SER A 13 7.07 -8.76 4.87
N PHE A 14 6.30 -9.81 5.12
CA PHE A 14 5.73 -10.66 4.07
C PHE A 14 4.77 -9.88 3.16
N ALA A 15 3.95 -8.99 3.73
CA ALA A 15 3.07 -8.13 2.96
C ALA A 15 3.87 -7.20 2.01
N TYR A 16 4.96 -6.60 2.49
CA TYR A 16 5.83 -5.77 1.66
C TYR A 16 6.53 -6.58 0.56
N PHE A 17 6.92 -7.82 0.82
CA PHE A 17 7.41 -8.73 -0.23
C PHE A 17 6.34 -8.98 -1.31
N MET A 18 5.10 -9.29 -0.90
CA MET A 18 3.99 -9.50 -1.83
C MET A 18 3.67 -8.23 -2.65
N PHE A 19 3.73 -7.05 -2.03
CA PHE A 19 3.55 -5.80 -2.74
C PHE A 19 4.68 -5.51 -3.73
N SER A 20 5.92 -5.79 -3.37
CA SER A 20 7.05 -5.66 -4.31
C SER A 20 6.92 -6.60 -5.51
N LEU A 21 6.47 -7.84 -5.30
CA LEU A 21 6.19 -8.79 -6.38
C LEU A 21 5.03 -8.30 -7.28
N GLN A 22 3.98 -7.75 -6.66
CA GLN A 22 2.88 -7.12 -7.39
C GLN A 22 3.40 -5.94 -8.23
N ASP A 23 4.21 -5.04 -7.63
CA ASP A 23 4.70 -3.84 -8.31
C ASP A 23 5.59 -4.18 -9.50
N ALA A 24 6.41 -5.22 -9.40
CA ALA A 24 7.19 -5.74 -10.52
C ALA A 24 6.28 -6.18 -11.69
N THR A 25 5.18 -6.90 -11.39
CA THR A 25 4.22 -7.32 -12.42
C THR A 25 3.43 -6.12 -12.97
N VAL A 26 3.01 -5.19 -12.11
CA VAL A 26 2.28 -3.99 -12.53
C VAL A 26 3.14 -3.10 -13.41
N LYS A 27 4.45 -2.98 -13.13
CA LYS A 27 5.40 -2.22 -13.97
C LYS A 27 5.38 -2.67 -15.44
N TRP A 28 5.23 -3.95 -15.67
CA TRP A 28 5.07 -4.52 -17.02
C TRP A 28 3.74 -4.09 -17.67
N LEU A 29 2.66 -4.20 -16.91
CA LEU A 29 1.32 -3.92 -17.41
C LEU A 29 1.07 -2.43 -17.68
N VAL A 30 1.59 -1.51 -16.86
CA VAL A 30 1.38 -0.06 -17.04
C VAL A 30 2.09 0.52 -18.25
N ALA A 31 3.04 -0.21 -18.84
CA ALA A 31 3.68 0.17 -20.09
C ALA A 31 2.68 0.16 -21.29
N ALA A 32 1.66 -0.71 -21.22
CA ALA A 32 0.69 -0.90 -22.31
C ALA A 32 -0.75 -0.59 -21.89
N LEU A 33 -1.09 -0.63 -20.62
CA LEU A 33 -2.46 -0.59 -20.13
C LEU A 33 -2.69 0.57 -19.13
N PRO A 34 -3.90 1.16 -19.12
CA PRO A 34 -4.26 2.18 -18.15
C PRO A 34 -4.25 1.67 -16.73
N VAL A 35 -3.66 2.43 -15.81
CA VAL A 35 -3.59 2.10 -14.37
C VAL A 35 -4.97 1.79 -13.77
N TRP A 36 -6.00 2.57 -14.14
CA TRP A 36 -7.38 2.37 -13.67
C TRP A 36 -7.94 1.00 -13.99
N GLN A 37 -7.64 0.47 -15.18
CA GLN A 37 -8.08 -0.84 -15.64
C GLN A 37 -7.39 -1.96 -14.87
N ILE A 38 -6.08 -1.83 -14.65
CA ILE A 38 -5.28 -2.77 -13.85
C ILE A 38 -5.83 -2.81 -12.42
N LEU A 39 -6.04 -1.65 -11.80
CA LEU A 39 -6.57 -1.54 -10.44
C LEU A 39 -7.98 -2.10 -10.31
N PHE A 40 -8.82 -1.93 -11.34
CA PHE A 40 -10.17 -2.49 -11.38
C PHE A 40 -10.13 -4.03 -11.38
N VAL A 41 -9.44 -4.65 -12.33
CA VAL A 41 -9.35 -6.11 -12.44
C VAL A 41 -8.73 -6.72 -11.19
N ARG A 42 -7.65 -6.11 -10.67
CA ARG A 42 -7.04 -6.49 -9.39
C ARG A 42 -8.07 -6.47 -8.25
N SER A 43 -8.80 -5.37 -8.10
CA SER A 43 -9.78 -5.21 -7.01
C SER A 43 -10.97 -6.15 -7.16
N LEU A 44 -11.41 -6.38 -8.41
CA LEU A 44 -12.44 -7.36 -8.74
C LEU A 44 -12.01 -8.78 -8.33
N THR A 45 -10.75 -9.15 -8.63
CA THR A 45 -10.20 -10.46 -8.24
C THR A 45 -10.16 -10.62 -6.72
N ILE A 46 -9.66 -9.62 -5.98
CA ILE A 46 -9.65 -9.67 -4.51
C ILE A 46 -11.08 -9.80 -3.96
N PHE A 47 -12.01 -8.99 -4.48
CA PHE A 47 -13.39 -9.01 -4.04
C PHE A 47 -14.07 -10.35 -4.35
N ALA A 48 -13.85 -10.91 -5.54
CA ALA A 48 -14.36 -12.22 -5.93
C ALA A 48 -13.82 -13.34 -5.03
N LEU A 49 -12.53 -13.32 -4.69
CA LEU A 49 -11.92 -14.26 -3.74
C LEU A 49 -12.56 -14.12 -2.34
N CYS A 50 -12.76 -12.88 -1.85
CA CYS A 50 -13.44 -12.66 -0.59
C CYS A 50 -14.86 -13.24 -0.59
N LEU A 51 -15.60 -13.10 -1.70
CA LEU A 51 -16.94 -13.68 -1.83
C LEU A 51 -16.91 -15.21 -1.91
N ALA A 52 -15.94 -15.77 -2.65
CA ALA A 52 -15.80 -17.22 -2.79
C ALA A 52 -15.50 -17.92 -1.46
N PHE A 53 -14.62 -17.35 -0.64
CA PHE A 53 -14.24 -17.93 0.65
C PHE A 53 -15.11 -17.52 1.82
N GLY A 54 -15.71 -16.32 1.80
CA GLY A 54 -16.49 -15.78 2.91
C GLY A 54 -18.00 -15.84 2.75
N GLY A 55 -18.47 -15.96 1.52
CA GLY A 55 -19.90 -16.09 1.19
C GLY A 55 -20.79 -14.94 1.68
N ARG A 56 -22.08 -15.23 1.76
CA ARG A 56 -23.10 -14.27 2.23
C ARG A 56 -22.87 -13.72 3.65
N PRO A 57 -22.40 -14.52 4.63
CA PRO A 57 -22.15 -14.02 5.99
C PRO A 57 -21.10 -12.91 6.03
N LEU A 58 -20.06 -13.01 5.21
CA LEU A 58 -19.00 -12.00 5.13
C LEU A 58 -19.54 -10.67 4.57
N VAL A 59 -20.39 -10.73 3.54
CA VAL A 59 -21.02 -9.53 2.94
C VAL A 59 -21.97 -8.86 3.95
N GLN A 60 -22.73 -9.63 4.71
CA GLN A 60 -23.62 -9.09 5.74
C GLN A 60 -22.81 -8.41 6.85
N SER A 61 -21.71 -9.02 7.29
CA SER A 61 -20.79 -8.44 8.27
C SER A 61 -20.18 -7.14 7.73
N ALA A 62 -19.73 -7.13 6.47
CA ALA A 62 -19.15 -5.96 5.83
C ALA A 62 -20.14 -4.77 5.77
N ARG A 63 -21.40 -5.03 5.42
CA ARG A 63 -22.45 -3.98 5.36
C ARG A 63 -22.79 -3.37 6.72
N ARG A 64 -22.62 -4.11 7.80
CA ARG A 64 -22.94 -3.69 9.19
C ARG A 64 -21.70 -3.23 9.96
N SER A 65 -20.54 -3.23 9.32
CA SER A 65 -19.27 -2.93 9.99
C SER A 65 -19.21 -1.47 10.46
N PRO A 66 -18.82 -1.21 11.72
CA PRO A 66 -18.65 0.14 12.26
C PRO A 66 -17.50 0.90 11.60
N VAL A 67 -16.61 0.20 10.90
CA VAL A 67 -15.42 0.80 10.26
C VAL A 67 -15.64 1.19 8.79
N LEU A 68 -16.87 1.16 8.26
CA LEU A 68 -17.17 1.54 6.88
C LEU A 68 -16.68 2.95 6.53
N LYS A 69 -17.04 3.96 7.34
CA LYS A 69 -16.65 5.36 7.10
C LYS A 69 -15.13 5.57 7.14
N PRO A 70 -14.40 5.12 8.18
CA PRO A 70 -12.94 5.23 8.18
C PRO A 70 -12.28 4.45 7.04
N LEU A 71 -12.81 3.28 6.64
CA LEU A 71 -12.28 2.54 5.50
C LEU A 71 -12.57 3.24 4.16
N PHE A 72 -13.71 3.88 4.00
CA PHE A 72 -13.99 4.71 2.82
C PHE A 72 -12.95 5.82 2.68
N LEU A 73 -12.74 6.62 3.73
CA LEU A 73 -11.73 7.68 3.73
C LEU A 73 -10.32 7.12 3.46
N ARG A 74 -9.96 6.02 4.14
CA ARG A 74 -8.67 5.37 3.92
C ARG A 74 -8.47 4.96 2.46
N ASN A 75 -9.47 4.34 1.83
CA ASN A 75 -9.35 3.87 0.45
C ASN A 75 -9.33 5.03 -0.56
N LEU A 76 -10.01 6.13 -0.26
CA LEU A 76 -9.92 7.36 -1.06
C LEU A 76 -8.52 7.97 -1.01
N LEU A 77 -7.93 8.07 0.18
CA LEU A 77 -6.54 8.53 0.35
C LEU A 77 -5.55 7.61 -0.35
N LEU A 78 -5.75 6.30 -0.25
CA LEU A 78 -4.90 5.32 -0.89
C LEU A 78 -4.98 5.38 -2.43
N LEU A 79 -6.17 5.58 -2.99
CA LEU A 79 -6.33 5.81 -4.42
C LEU A 79 -5.62 7.09 -4.85
N ALA A 80 -5.83 8.18 -4.11
CA ALA A 80 -5.15 9.45 -4.39
C ALA A 80 -3.62 9.32 -4.28
N ALA A 81 -3.12 8.57 -3.28
CA ALA A 81 -1.69 8.28 -3.15
C ALA A 81 -1.15 7.57 -4.40
N TRP A 82 -1.83 6.55 -4.89
CA TRP A 82 -1.39 5.80 -6.07
C TRP A 82 -1.46 6.64 -7.35
N LEU A 83 -2.53 7.40 -7.54
CA LEU A 83 -2.62 8.29 -8.70
C LEU A 83 -1.51 9.35 -8.68
N SER A 84 -1.23 9.95 -7.53
CA SER A 84 -0.13 10.91 -7.37
C SER A 84 1.22 10.25 -7.64
N TYR A 85 1.46 9.05 -7.08
CA TYR A 85 2.69 8.30 -7.31
C TYR A 85 2.93 7.97 -8.78
N TYR A 86 1.92 7.41 -9.45
CA TYR A 86 2.04 7.04 -10.88
C TYR A 86 2.13 8.26 -11.80
N THR A 87 1.51 9.38 -11.42
CA THR A 87 1.67 10.64 -12.18
C THR A 87 3.09 11.17 -12.02
N ALA A 88 3.63 11.20 -10.80
CA ALA A 88 5.00 11.61 -10.54
C ALA A 88 6.04 10.70 -11.23
N ALA A 89 5.75 9.39 -11.34
CA ALA A 89 6.62 8.41 -11.97
C ALA A 89 6.86 8.63 -13.48
N ARG A 90 6.06 9.48 -14.13
CA ARG A 90 6.25 9.83 -15.54
C ARG A 90 7.42 10.77 -15.76
N ASP A 91 7.68 11.65 -14.79
CA ASP A 91 8.63 12.74 -14.92
C ASP A 91 9.85 12.60 -13.99
N LEU A 92 9.72 11.85 -12.89
CA LEU A 92 10.81 11.59 -11.95
C LEU A 92 11.54 10.29 -12.27
N GLY A 93 12.86 10.31 -12.11
CA GLY A 93 13.65 9.09 -12.10
C GLY A 93 13.22 8.16 -10.96
N LEU A 94 13.31 6.84 -11.19
CA LEU A 94 12.87 5.83 -10.21
C LEU A 94 13.53 6.03 -8.83
N ALA A 95 14.83 6.36 -8.80
CA ALA A 95 15.57 6.59 -7.56
C ALA A 95 15.04 7.80 -6.78
N GLU A 96 14.75 8.90 -7.46
CA GLU A 96 14.22 10.12 -6.86
C GLU A 96 12.81 9.90 -6.33
N LEU A 97 11.92 9.32 -7.16
CA LEU A 97 10.56 8.97 -6.78
C LEU A 97 10.53 8.06 -5.55
N THR A 98 11.35 7.01 -5.55
CA THR A 98 11.43 6.04 -4.46
C THR A 98 11.91 6.71 -3.18
N THR A 99 12.95 7.56 -3.26
CA THR A 99 13.47 8.29 -2.09
C THR A 99 12.39 9.17 -1.45
N LEU A 100 11.66 9.93 -2.27
CA LEU A 100 10.58 10.80 -1.80
C LEU A 100 9.45 9.99 -1.16
N TYR A 101 9.06 8.89 -1.79
CA TYR A 101 7.99 8.02 -1.28
C TYR A 101 8.37 7.35 0.05
N TYR A 102 9.62 6.94 0.22
CA TYR A 102 10.10 6.33 1.47
C TYR A 102 10.29 7.32 2.64
N ALA A 103 9.86 8.58 2.49
CA ALA A 103 9.57 9.44 3.62
C ALA A 103 8.32 8.96 4.43
N SER A 104 7.48 8.10 3.83
CA SER A 104 6.25 7.59 4.47
C SER A 104 6.45 6.94 5.84
N PRO A 105 7.47 6.09 6.14
CA PRO A 105 7.67 5.54 7.48
C PRO A 105 7.94 6.60 8.55
N VAL A 106 8.61 7.69 8.18
CA VAL A 106 8.83 8.83 9.07
C VAL A 106 7.48 9.47 9.40
N VAL A 107 6.67 9.77 8.37
CA VAL A 107 5.34 10.36 8.51
C VAL A 107 4.41 9.43 9.30
N MET A 108 4.43 8.12 9.05
CA MET A 108 3.65 7.12 9.82
C MET A 108 4.00 7.17 11.30
N THR A 109 5.29 7.23 11.63
CA THR A 109 5.75 7.28 13.02
C THR A 109 5.31 8.58 13.69
N ILE A 110 5.41 9.72 13.01
CA ILE A 110 4.91 11.01 13.52
C ILE A 110 3.40 10.93 13.77
N LEU A 111 2.62 10.45 12.81
CA LEU A 111 1.16 10.42 12.88
C LEU A 111 0.63 9.35 13.87
N SER A 112 1.40 8.30 14.17
CA SER A 112 1.00 7.29 15.13
C SER A 112 0.82 7.86 16.55
N VAL A 113 1.55 8.92 16.89
CA VAL A 113 1.45 9.58 18.21
C VAL A 113 0.09 10.28 18.38
N PRO A 114 -0.31 11.27 17.56
CA PRO A 114 -1.58 11.99 17.78
C PRO A 114 -2.81 11.18 17.38
N ILE A 115 -2.73 10.29 16.39
CA ILE A 115 -3.90 9.56 15.86
C ILE A 115 -4.19 8.29 16.66
N LEU A 116 -3.16 7.56 17.06
CA LEU A 116 -3.27 6.26 17.73
C LEU A 116 -2.90 6.32 19.22
N GLY A 117 -2.35 7.44 19.70
CA GLY A 117 -1.84 7.57 21.07
C GLY A 117 -0.63 6.67 21.36
N GLU A 118 0.14 6.28 20.32
CA GLU A 118 1.31 5.43 20.51
C GLU A 118 2.43 6.18 21.24
N LYS A 119 3.02 5.54 22.24
CA LYS A 119 4.26 6.01 22.88
C LYS A 119 5.45 5.48 22.08
N VAL A 120 6.13 6.37 21.35
CA VAL A 120 7.25 6.00 20.49
C VAL A 120 8.57 6.27 21.22
N PRO A 121 9.29 5.23 21.67
CA PRO A 121 10.58 5.40 22.34
C PRO A 121 11.66 5.82 21.33
N GLY A 122 12.73 6.47 21.83
CA GLY A 122 13.78 7.07 21.00
C GLY A 122 14.45 6.10 20.01
N TYR A 123 14.63 4.83 20.39
CA TYR A 123 15.24 3.83 19.50
C TYR A 123 14.41 3.55 18.23
N ARG A 124 13.07 3.73 18.27
CA ARG A 124 12.22 3.58 17.07
C ARG A 124 12.36 4.79 16.14
N TRP A 125 12.45 5.99 16.71
CA TRP A 125 12.79 7.19 15.94
C TRP A 125 14.12 7.03 15.24
N PHE A 126 15.13 6.55 15.97
CA PHE A 126 16.44 6.29 15.41
C PHE A 126 16.40 5.28 14.26
N ALA A 127 15.65 4.16 14.41
CA ALA A 127 15.51 3.15 13.37
C ALA A 127 14.87 3.72 12.09
N VAL A 128 13.82 4.54 12.24
CA VAL A 128 13.13 5.17 11.10
C VAL A 128 14.03 6.19 10.39
N VAL A 129 14.73 7.03 11.15
CA VAL A 129 15.62 8.04 10.58
C VAL A 129 16.82 7.39 9.86
N ILE A 130 17.46 6.40 10.48
CA ILE A 130 18.57 5.67 9.85
C ILE A 130 18.09 4.92 8.59
N GLY A 131 16.92 4.30 8.63
CA GLY A 131 16.34 3.65 7.46
C GLY A 131 16.14 4.63 6.32
N PHE A 132 15.61 5.81 6.60
CA PHE A 132 15.43 6.87 5.59
C PHE A 132 16.77 7.38 5.03
N VAL A 133 17.75 7.63 5.89
CA VAL A 133 19.11 8.00 5.46
C VAL A 133 19.70 6.92 4.54
N GLY A 134 19.52 5.64 4.88
CA GLY A 134 19.93 4.52 4.04
C GLY A 134 19.28 4.56 2.65
N VAL A 135 18.00 4.87 2.55
CA VAL A 135 17.30 5.05 1.26
C VAL A 135 17.89 6.21 0.45
N VAL A 136 18.10 7.37 1.08
CA VAL A 136 18.71 8.55 0.43
C VAL A 136 20.07 8.21 -0.17
N ILE A 137 20.89 7.47 0.56
CA ILE A 137 22.22 7.03 0.09
C ILE A 137 22.09 6.02 -1.04
N ALA A 138 21.28 4.97 -0.87
CA ALA A 138 21.10 3.89 -1.85
C ALA A 138 20.56 4.40 -3.19
N CYS A 139 19.65 5.36 -3.17
CA CYS A 139 19.07 5.96 -4.37
C CYS A 139 19.95 7.07 -4.99
N GLY A 140 21.04 7.48 -4.35
CA GLY A 140 21.98 8.47 -4.87
C GLY A 140 21.43 9.90 -5.03
N VAL A 141 20.29 10.19 -4.41
CA VAL A 141 19.60 11.49 -4.57
C VAL A 141 20.39 12.63 -3.90
N ALA A 142 21.13 12.34 -2.85
CA ALA A 142 21.96 13.32 -2.15
C ALA A 142 23.02 13.99 -3.06
N ALA A 143 23.49 13.30 -4.09
CA ALA A 143 24.51 13.81 -5.01
C ALA A 143 23.94 14.72 -6.11
N LYS A 144 22.66 14.59 -6.45
CA LYS A 144 22.01 15.31 -7.57
C LYS A 144 21.18 16.51 -7.13
N GLY A 145 20.81 16.58 -5.85
CA GLY A 145 19.83 17.55 -5.34
C GLY A 145 18.41 17.25 -5.81
N VAL A 146 17.44 17.82 -5.13
CA VAL A 146 16.00 17.73 -5.50
C VAL A 146 15.52 19.11 -5.92
N GLN A 147 15.07 19.24 -7.17
CA GLN A 147 14.44 20.47 -7.63
C GLN A 147 12.96 20.43 -7.30
N LEU A 148 12.45 21.45 -6.62
CA LEU A 148 11.03 21.57 -6.29
C LEU A 148 10.22 21.72 -7.59
N SER A 149 9.50 20.67 -7.95
CA SER A 149 8.67 20.60 -9.15
C SER A 149 7.33 19.94 -8.81
N LEU A 150 6.34 20.05 -9.68
CA LEU A 150 5.03 19.40 -9.47
C LEU A 150 5.15 17.90 -9.22
N PRO A 151 5.96 17.12 -9.98
CA PRO A 151 6.17 15.70 -9.70
C PRO A 151 6.74 15.42 -8.30
N VAL A 152 7.64 16.25 -7.80
CA VAL A 152 8.18 16.12 -6.43
C VAL A 152 7.09 16.31 -5.38
N TYR A 153 6.23 17.32 -5.54
CA TYR A 153 5.08 17.51 -4.65
C TYR A 153 4.10 16.34 -4.70
N LEU A 154 3.83 15.79 -5.87
CA LEU A 154 2.97 14.60 -6.03
C LEU A 154 3.57 13.36 -5.36
N ALA A 155 4.88 13.15 -5.46
CA ALA A 155 5.56 12.04 -4.79
C ALA A 155 5.49 12.17 -3.26
N LEU A 156 5.73 13.35 -2.70
CA LEU A 156 5.60 13.63 -1.27
C LEU A 156 4.14 13.51 -0.81
N GLN A 157 3.18 14.00 -1.58
CA GLN A 157 1.75 13.82 -1.32
C GLN A 157 1.38 12.34 -1.27
N ALA A 158 1.89 11.53 -2.21
CA ALA A 158 1.69 10.08 -2.21
C ALA A 158 2.21 9.44 -0.92
N ALA A 159 3.43 9.81 -0.47
CA ALA A 159 4.00 9.34 0.79
C ALA A 159 3.14 9.70 2.01
N ILE A 160 2.66 10.94 2.07
CA ILE A 160 1.79 11.42 3.16
C ILE A 160 0.46 10.68 3.16
N PHE A 161 -0.20 10.56 2.01
CA PHE A 161 -1.50 9.88 1.90
C PHE A 161 -1.40 8.40 2.21
N TRP A 162 -0.33 7.74 1.77
CA TRP A 162 -0.02 6.37 2.15
C TRP A 162 0.17 6.23 3.66
N ALA A 163 0.95 7.13 4.28
CA ALA A 163 1.18 7.13 5.72
C ALA A 163 -0.12 7.31 6.51
N VAL A 164 -0.96 8.29 6.14
CA VAL A 164 -2.27 8.50 6.78
C VAL A 164 -3.16 7.27 6.60
N ALA A 165 -3.24 6.72 5.38
CA ALA A 165 -4.04 5.53 5.10
C ALA A 165 -3.59 4.31 5.93
N THR A 166 -2.28 4.16 6.15
CA THR A 166 -1.70 3.06 6.95
C THR A 166 -1.98 3.24 8.44
N VAL A 167 -1.90 4.47 8.95
CA VAL A 167 -2.26 4.78 10.35
C VAL A 167 -3.76 4.55 10.58
N LEU A 168 -4.63 4.95 9.64
CA LEU A 168 -6.06 4.67 9.69
C LEU A 168 -6.34 3.17 9.61
N LEU A 169 -5.56 2.40 8.84
CA LEU A 169 -5.66 0.95 8.81
C LEU A 169 -5.44 0.35 10.19
N ARG A 170 -4.42 0.77 10.93
CA ARG A 170 -4.18 0.30 12.30
C ARG A 170 -5.38 0.59 13.20
N LYS A 171 -5.95 1.79 13.11
CA LYS A 171 -7.14 2.17 13.88
C LYS A 171 -8.32 1.26 13.61
N THR A 172 -8.59 0.95 12.35
CA THR A 172 -9.71 0.06 11.95
C THR A 172 -9.41 -1.41 12.24
N ALA A 173 -8.14 -1.84 12.11
CA ALA A 173 -7.72 -3.21 12.33
C ALA A 173 -7.95 -3.70 13.77
N LEU A 174 -8.02 -2.79 14.74
CA LEU A 174 -8.31 -3.12 16.14
C LEU A 174 -9.82 -3.36 16.39
N HIS A 175 -10.70 -2.90 15.51
CA HIS A 175 -12.15 -2.88 15.73
C HIS A 175 -12.91 -3.85 14.83
N GLU A 176 -12.26 -4.42 13.80
CA GLU A 176 -12.94 -5.28 12.85
C GLU A 176 -12.02 -6.43 12.38
N ARG A 177 -12.63 -7.54 11.95
CA ARG A 177 -11.92 -8.71 11.43
C ARG A 177 -11.24 -8.39 10.10
N THR A 178 -10.05 -8.93 9.88
CA THR A 178 -9.26 -8.72 8.68
C THR A 178 -10.04 -9.04 7.39
N GLN A 179 -10.74 -10.17 7.34
CA GLN A 179 -11.53 -10.56 6.17
C GLN A 179 -12.60 -9.52 5.81
N VAL A 180 -13.31 -8.99 6.81
CA VAL A 180 -14.34 -7.95 6.61
C VAL A 180 -13.71 -6.68 6.05
N GLN A 181 -12.56 -6.26 6.61
CA GLN A 181 -11.86 -5.05 6.16
C GLN A 181 -11.33 -5.18 4.74
N VAL A 182 -10.74 -6.33 4.37
CA VAL A 182 -10.25 -6.60 3.01
C VAL A 182 -11.42 -6.56 2.02
N THR A 183 -12.55 -7.16 2.38
CA THR A 183 -13.79 -7.13 1.54
C THR A 183 -14.28 -5.71 1.31
N ILE A 184 -14.39 -4.91 2.38
CA ILE A 184 -14.84 -3.50 2.29
C ILE A 184 -13.85 -2.69 1.44
N SER A 185 -12.56 -2.86 1.67
CA SER A 185 -11.52 -2.14 0.93
C SER A 185 -11.55 -2.48 -0.56
N SER A 186 -11.64 -3.76 -0.90
CA SER A 186 -11.73 -4.22 -2.30
C SER A 186 -12.98 -3.69 -2.98
N PHE A 187 -14.11 -3.65 -2.27
CA PHE A 187 -15.36 -3.09 -2.80
C PHE A 187 -15.24 -1.59 -3.09
N PHE A 188 -14.67 -0.79 -2.18
CA PHE A 188 -14.49 0.64 -2.43
C PHE A 188 -13.51 0.91 -3.56
N PHE A 189 -12.41 0.16 -3.64
CA PHE A 189 -11.49 0.27 -4.78
C PHE A 189 -12.16 -0.10 -6.10
N LEU A 190 -12.94 -1.18 -6.11
CA LEU A 190 -13.73 -1.58 -7.27
C LEU A 190 -14.69 -0.45 -7.69
N LEU A 191 -15.41 0.13 -6.74
CA LEU A 191 -16.35 1.23 -6.98
C LEU A 191 -15.64 2.47 -7.56
N PHE A 192 -14.53 2.89 -6.95
CA PHE A 192 -13.79 4.08 -7.38
C PHE A 192 -13.18 3.89 -8.76
N THR A 193 -12.60 2.71 -9.03
CA THR A 193 -11.98 2.43 -10.33
C THR A 193 -12.99 2.19 -11.42
N ALA A 194 -14.16 1.59 -11.10
CA ALA A 194 -15.25 1.39 -12.05
C ALA A 194 -15.74 2.70 -12.67
N PHE A 195 -15.72 3.81 -11.92
CA PHE A 195 -16.14 5.10 -12.41
C PHE A 195 -15.29 5.61 -13.60
N ALA A 196 -14.01 5.30 -13.62
CA ALA A 196 -13.09 5.71 -14.68
C ALA A 196 -13.12 4.79 -15.91
N LEU A 197 -13.58 3.54 -15.77
CA LEU A 197 -13.51 2.53 -16.82
C LEU A 197 -14.15 2.93 -18.15
N PRO A 198 -15.33 3.56 -18.21
CA PRO A 198 -15.95 3.92 -19.48
C PRO A 198 -15.08 4.84 -20.35
N PHE A 199 -14.16 5.59 -19.70
CA PHE A 199 -13.30 6.57 -20.37
C PHE A 199 -11.91 6.04 -20.72
N VAL A 200 -11.48 4.93 -20.09
CA VAL A 200 -10.09 4.47 -20.19
C VAL A 200 -9.95 2.99 -20.56
N TRP A 201 -11.07 2.27 -20.72
CA TRP A 201 -11.01 0.85 -21.03
C TRP A 201 -10.41 0.60 -22.41
N GLN A 202 -9.40 -0.27 -22.45
CA GLN A 202 -8.78 -0.74 -23.69
C GLN A 202 -8.96 -2.25 -23.80
N PRO A 203 -9.13 -2.80 -25.02
CA PRO A 203 -9.11 -4.24 -25.25
C PRO A 203 -7.81 -4.85 -24.74
N VAL A 204 -7.88 -5.98 -24.08
CA VAL A 204 -6.72 -6.66 -23.47
C VAL A 204 -6.58 -8.07 -24.01
N ALA A 205 -5.34 -8.52 -24.18
CA ALA A 205 -5.05 -9.91 -24.47
C ALA A 205 -5.38 -10.80 -23.25
N LEU A 206 -5.67 -12.06 -23.48
CA LEU A 206 -5.99 -13.01 -22.40
C LEU A 206 -4.85 -13.14 -21.38
N LEU A 207 -3.61 -13.06 -21.85
CA LEU A 207 -2.43 -13.11 -21.00
C LEU A 207 -2.37 -11.90 -20.05
N ASP A 208 -2.61 -10.69 -20.56
CA ASP A 208 -2.61 -9.46 -19.77
C ASP A 208 -3.73 -9.50 -18.72
N LEU A 209 -4.92 -10.00 -19.10
CA LEU A 209 -6.02 -10.19 -18.17
C LEU A 209 -5.66 -11.20 -17.07
N ALA A 210 -4.99 -12.29 -17.42
CA ALA A 210 -4.50 -13.28 -16.46
C ALA A 210 -3.44 -12.69 -15.52
N LEU A 211 -2.51 -11.88 -16.03
CA LEU A 211 -1.52 -11.18 -15.24
C LEU A 211 -2.18 -10.16 -14.29
N MET A 212 -3.14 -9.35 -14.76
CA MET A 212 -3.92 -8.45 -13.91
C MET A 212 -4.66 -9.19 -12.81
N ALA A 213 -5.30 -10.32 -13.12
CA ALA A 213 -5.95 -11.17 -12.11
C ALA A 213 -4.92 -11.76 -11.14
N GLY A 214 -3.77 -12.21 -11.62
CA GLY A 214 -2.65 -12.67 -10.81
C GLY A 214 -2.15 -11.62 -9.82
N THR A 215 -2.01 -10.35 -10.26
CA THR A 215 -1.69 -9.25 -9.34
C THR A 215 -2.76 -9.10 -8.26
N GLY A 216 -4.04 -9.36 -8.57
CA GLY A 216 -5.12 -9.38 -7.61
C GLY A 216 -4.96 -10.45 -6.54
N VAL A 217 -4.53 -11.65 -6.91
CA VAL A 217 -4.27 -12.74 -5.95
C VAL A 217 -3.10 -12.36 -5.03
N ILE A 218 -1.96 -11.95 -5.61
CA ILE A 218 -0.77 -11.53 -4.87
C ILE A 218 -1.09 -10.38 -3.92
N ALA A 219 -1.78 -9.36 -4.43
CA ALA A 219 -2.21 -8.21 -3.66
C ALA A 219 -3.18 -8.58 -2.53
N GLY A 220 -4.11 -9.49 -2.78
CA GLY A 220 -5.07 -9.97 -1.78
C GLY A 220 -4.37 -10.65 -0.61
N ILE A 221 -3.38 -11.50 -0.89
CA ILE A 221 -2.54 -12.15 0.12
C ILE A 221 -1.75 -11.10 0.91
N GLY A 222 -1.07 -10.18 0.20
CA GLY A 222 -0.30 -9.10 0.81
C GLY A 222 -1.18 -8.19 1.68
N GLN A 223 -2.36 -7.82 1.19
CA GLN A 223 -3.33 -7.00 1.92
C GLN A 223 -3.82 -7.69 3.19
N PHE A 224 -4.16 -8.98 3.11
CA PHE A 224 -4.56 -9.76 4.27
C PHE A 224 -3.45 -9.82 5.32
N ALA A 225 -2.22 -10.09 4.90
CA ALA A 225 -1.05 -10.12 5.78
C ALA A 225 -0.78 -8.75 6.43
N MET A 226 -0.90 -7.65 5.66
CA MET A 226 -0.74 -6.28 6.17
C MET A 226 -1.78 -5.95 7.22
N PHE A 227 -3.08 -6.22 6.97
CA PHE A 227 -4.15 -5.95 7.93
C PHE A 227 -3.95 -6.78 9.20
N GLU A 228 -3.56 -8.04 9.08
CA GLU A 228 -3.31 -8.92 10.22
C GLU A 228 -2.05 -8.50 11.00
N GLY A 229 -1.01 -8.04 10.32
CA GLY A 229 0.18 -7.44 10.93
C GLY A 229 -0.16 -6.19 11.76
N MET A 230 -0.96 -5.30 11.17
CA MET A 230 -1.43 -4.08 11.83
C MET A 230 -2.34 -4.34 13.03
N ARG A 231 -3.00 -5.50 13.12
CA ARG A 231 -3.73 -5.91 14.34
C ARG A 231 -2.81 -6.31 15.48
N ARG A 232 -1.62 -6.82 15.17
CA ARG A 232 -0.72 -7.48 16.13
C ARG A 232 0.38 -6.59 16.68
N ALA A 233 0.78 -5.54 15.94
CA ALA A 233 1.86 -4.67 16.35
C ALA A 233 1.56 -3.18 16.08
N PRO A 234 2.11 -2.27 16.91
CA PRO A 234 1.99 -0.82 16.70
C PRO A 234 2.59 -0.37 15.37
N VAL A 235 2.03 0.70 14.78
CA VAL A 235 2.53 1.27 13.51
C VAL A 235 3.98 1.69 13.64
N SER A 236 4.36 2.33 14.74
CA SER A 236 5.74 2.76 15.01
C SER A 236 6.76 1.62 15.09
N VAL A 237 6.31 0.38 15.34
CA VAL A 237 7.15 -0.82 15.26
C VAL A 237 7.27 -1.32 13.83
N LEU A 238 6.17 -1.24 13.06
CA LEU A 238 6.08 -1.81 11.73
C LEU A 238 6.64 -0.87 10.64
N ALA A 239 6.60 0.44 10.86
CA ALA A 239 7.02 1.45 9.87
C ALA A 239 8.44 1.24 9.32
N PRO A 240 9.49 0.92 10.11
CA PRO A 240 10.83 0.69 9.55
C PRO A 240 10.91 -0.50 8.60
N PHE A 241 9.99 -1.48 8.73
CA PHE A 241 9.98 -2.66 7.86
C PHE A 241 9.47 -2.37 6.44
N GLU A 242 8.88 -1.20 6.19
CA GLU A 242 8.55 -0.74 4.85
C GLU A 242 9.81 -0.61 3.98
N TYR A 243 10.94 -0.22 4.57
CA TYR A 243 12.21 -0.14 3.85
C TYR A 243 12.69 -1.50 3.31
N SER A 244 12.18 -2.63 3.84
CA SER A 244 12.49 -3.96 3.29
C SER A 244 11.99 -4.13 1.86
N SER A 245 10.95 -3.40 1.44
CA SER A 245 10.45 -3.45 0.07
C SER A 245 11.47 -2.94 -0.94
N LEU A 246 12.40 -2.06 -0.54
CA LEU A 246 13.52 -1.62 -1.39
C LEU A 246 14.45 -2.80 -1.73
N VAL A 247 14.74 -3.66 -0.75
CA VAL A 247 15.57 -4.86 -0.95
C VAL A 247 14.92 -5.79 -1.96
N TRP A 248 13.62 -6.02 -1.82
CA TRP A 248 12.84 -6.84 -2.74
C TRP A 248 12.74 -6.22 -4.12
N ALA A 249 12.54 -4.89 -4.20
CA ALA A 249 12.49 -4.18 -5.48
C ALA A 249 13.81 -4.29 -6.26
N PHE A 250 14.95 -4.19 -5.57
CA PHE A 250 16.24 -4.43 -6.20
C PHE A 250 16.41 -5.88 -6.64
N ALA A 251 16.08 -6.85 -5.77
CA ALA A 251 16.20 -8.28 -6.10
C ALA A 251 15.33 -8.67 -7.31
N LEU A 252 14.08 -8.19 -7.36
CA LEU A 252 13.14 -8.46 -8.46
C LEU A 252 13.43 -7.62 -9.72
N GLY A 253 14.11 -6.49 -9.57
CA GLY A 253 14.49 -5.64 -10.71
C GLY A 253 15.70 -6.14 -11.48
N TYR A 254 16.47 -7.08 -10.91
CA TYR A 254 17.59 -7.77 -11.57
C TYR A 254 17.17 -9.06 -12.31
N LEU A 255 15.97 -9.56 -12.05
CA LEU A 255 15.38 -10.73 -12.72
C LEU A 255 14.54 -10.30 -13.92
#